data_bfe70072dcefe45030abe8740d038cc6
#
_entry.id   bfe70072dcefe45030abe8740d038cc6
#
_cell.length_a   1.000
_cell.length_b   1.000
_cell.length_c   1.000
_cell.angle_alpha   90.00
_cell.angle_beta   90.00
_cell.angle_gamma   90.00
#
_symmetry.space_group_name_H-M   'P 1'
#
loop_
_entity.id
_entity.type
_entity.pdbx_description
1 polymer ?
#
loop_
_entity_poly.entity_id
_entity_poly.type
_entity_poly.pdbx_seq_one_letter_code
_entity_poly.pdbx_strand_id
1 'polypeptide(L)'
;VNKSVPEVVAQILDEHGLKGWEYEFTLRQTFPKREQINQYQESDLAFIERLLSEVGIFYLFTLQPDTQTEVVHFADRQSAYEFGKTLPLNSPSGMSDGCAESVWGLSVRHNVAEAGVTARDYNHREAQKVLQSARADMTRGDGEGITYGEVYHYKPRHRDTGDKIAPTAETANFLARLDHERFLAEQTLIGXXXXHRQP
;
A
#
# COMPACT_ATOMS: atom_id res chain seq x y z
N VAL A 1 13.69 16.04 6.07
CA VAL A 1 15.01 15.51 6.44
C VAL A 1 14.88 14.73 7.75
N ASN A 2 15.42 13.51 7.79
CA ASN A 2 15.49 12.65 8.97
C ASN A 2 14.13 12.35 9.60
N LYS A 3 13.14 12.03 8.76
CA LYS A 3 11.80 11.64 9.18
C LYS A 3 11.41 10.30 8.55
N SER A 4 10.60 9.54 9.26
CA SER A 4 9.98 8.35 8.71
C SER A 4 8.77 8.71 7.84
N VAL A 5 8.28 7.77 7.02
CA VAL A 5 7.12 8.02 6.17
C VAL A 5 5.89 8.41 6.99
N PRO A 6 5.53 7.68 8.07
CA PRO A 6 4.37 8.12 8.88
C PRO A 6 4.53 9.53 9.47
N GLU A 7 5.76 9.90 9.88
CA GLU A 7 5.99 11.25 10.43
C GLU A 7 5.79 12.34 9.36
N VAL A 8 6.17 12.06 8.10
CA VAL A 8 5.96 13.03 7.01
C VAL A 8 4.47 13.14 6.68
N VAL A 9 3.78 11.99 6.59
CA VAL A 9 2.35 11.99 6.30
C VAL A 9 1.58 12.76 7.38
N ALA A 10 1.85 12.46 8.65
CA ALA A 10 1.21 13.17 9.76
C ALA A 10 1.45 14.68 9.67
N GLN A 11 2.67 15.09 9.37
CA GLN A 11 2.98 16.51 9.23
C GLN A 11 2.13 17.18 8.14
N ILE A 12 2.00 16.52 6.99
CA ILE A 12 1.22 17.11 5.89
C ILE A 12 -0.27 17.20 6.27
N LEU A 13 -0.80 16.17 6.94
CA LEU A 13 -2.20 16.20 7.40
C LEU A 13 -2.41 17.35 8.39
N ASP A 14 -1.47 17.55 9.32
CA ASP A 14 -1.52 18.66 10.26
C ASP A 14 -1.47 20.02 9.54
N GLU A 15 -0.62 20.14 8.51
CA GLU A 15 -0.51 21.35 7.71
C GLU A 15 -1.81 21.68 6.97
N HIS A 16 -2.58 20.65 6.61
CA HIS A 16 -3.90 20.81 6.03
C HIS A 16 -5.01 21.01 7.07
N GLY A 17 -4.63 21.06 8.35
CA GLY A 17 -5.57 21.40 9.42
C GLY A 17 -6.30 20.21 10.04
N LEU A 18 -5.99 18.98 9.65
CA LEU A 18 -6.58 17.82 10.27
C LEU A 18 -6.10 17.73 11.71
N LYS A 19 -7.01 17.37 12.61
CA LYS A 19 -6.67 17.21 14.02
C LYS A 19 -6.27 15.76 14.31
N GLY A 20 -5.59 15.56 15.43
CA GLY A 20 -5.11 14.24 15.81
C GLY A 20 -6.20 13.20 16.06
N TRP A 21 -7.46 13.60 16.10
CA TRP A 21 -8.58 12.65 16.18
C TRP A 21 -9.22 12.37 14.81
N GLU A 22 -8.78 13.04 13.76
CA GLU A 22 -9.30 12.85 12.41
C GLU A 22 -8.44 11.89 11.59
N TYR A 23 -7.29 11.47 12.14
CA TYR A 23 -6.47 10.43 11.53
C TYR A 23 -5.76 9.62 12.60
N GLU A 24 -5.48 8.36 12.32
CA GLU A 24 -4.71 7.53 13.24
C GLU A 24 -3.87 6.52 12.47
N PHE A 25 -2.74 6.15 13.07
CA PHE A 25 -1.83 5.15 12.51
C PHE A 25 -1.85 3.90 13.38
N THR A 26 -2.31 2.78 12.81
CA THR A 26 -2.29 1.47 13.45
C THR A 26 -1.26 0.62 12.74
N LEU A 27 0.00 0.82 13.09
CA LEU A 27 1.14 0.20 12.41
C LEU A 27 1.84 -0.76 13.35
N ARG A 28 2.22 -1.95 12.85
CA ARG A 28 3.05 -2.87 13.61
C ARG A 28 4.52 -2.79 13.25
N GLN A 29 4.79 -2.40 12.01
CA GLN A 29 6.18 -2.27 11.59
C GLN A 29 6.75 -0.95 12.06
N THR A 30 8.05 -0.93 12.27
CA THR A 30 8.79 0.29 12.54
C THR A 30 9.37 0.78 11.23
N PHE A 31 9.10 2.00 10.88
CA PHE A 31 9.54 2.58 9.61
C PHE A 31 10.78 3.45 9.86
N PRO A 32 11.91 3.14 9.21
CA PRO A 32 13.14 3.89 9.45
C PRO A 32 13.02 5.33 8.97
N LYS A 33 13.76 6.20 9.62
CA LYS A 33 13.87 7.58 9.20
C LYS A 33 14.73 7.66 7.95
N ARG A 34 14.24 8.40 6.97
CA ARG A 34 14.95 8.63 5.72
C ARG A 34 15.80 9.89 5.83
N GLU A 35 16.97 9.84 5.24
CA GLU A 35 17.86 10.99 5.21
C GLU A 35 17.17 12.18 4.55
N GLN A 36 16.47 11.93 3.47
CA GLN A 36 15.79 12.98 2.74
C GLN A 36 14.58 12.41 2.02
N ILE A 37 13.47 13.12 2.08
CA ILE A 37 12.25 12.81 1.32
C ILE A 37 11.90 14.09 0.56
N ASN A 38 11.77 13.99 -0.74
CA ASN A 38 11.50 15.13 -1.62
C ASN A 38 10.12 15.00 -2.25
N GLN A 39 9.38 16.10 -2.24
CA GLN A 39 8.19 16.27 -3.04
C GLN A 39 8.57 17.12 -4.24
N TYR A 40 8.24 16.67 -5.45
CA TYR A 40 8.61 17.41 -6.66
C TYR A 40 7.52 17.25 -7.71
N GLN A 41 6.93 18.35 -8.09
CA GLN A 41 5.90 18.42 -9.14
C GLN A 41 4.71 17.48 -8.91
N GLU A 42 4.32 17.30 -7.65
CA GLU A 42 3.18 16.44 -7.30
C GLU A 42 2.36 17.13 -6.20
N SER A 43 1.06 16.87 -6.15
CA SER A 43 0.22 17.39 -5.08
C SER A 43 0.53 16.67 -3.76
N ASP A 44 0.10 17.26 -2.65
CA ASP A 44 0.30 16.66 -1.33
C ASP A 44 -0.36 15.28 -1.24
N LEU A 45 -1.54 15.12 -1.81
CA LEU A 45 -2.21 13.82 -1.81
C LEU A 45 -1.40 12.79 -2.61
N ALA A 46 -0.96 13.15 -3.81
CA ALA A 46 -0.15 12.24 -4.62
C ALA A 46 1.16 11.87 -3.92
N PHE A 47 1.76 12.86 -3.24
CA PHE A 47 2.98 12.64 -2.46
C PHE A 47 2.74 11.66 -1.31
N ILE A 48 1.66 11.87 -0.54
CA ILE A 48 1.27 10.96 0.54
C ILE A 48 1.07 9.54 -0.01
N GLU A 49 0.26 9.41 -1.07
CA GLU A 49 -0.03 8.09 -1.64
C GLU A 49 1.22 7.39 -2.14
N ARG A 50 2.14 8.12 -2.78
CA ARG A 50 3.41 7.55 -3.22
C ARG A 50 4.23 7.06 -2.04
N LEU A 51 4.37 7.88 -0.98
CA LEU A 51 5.14 7.49 0.20
C LEU A 51 4.54 6.26 0.88
N LEU A 52 3.22 6.23 1.04
CA LEU A 52 2.54 5.11 1.66
C LEU A 52 2.74 3.82 0.85
N SER A 53 2.62 3.92 -0.48
CA SER A 53 2.82 2.76 -1.34
C SER A 53 4.24 2.22 -1.30
N GLU A 54 5.23 3.10 -1.09
CA GLU A 54 6.63 2.68 -1.00
C GLU A 54 6.91 1.79 0.22
N VAL A 55 6.09 1.90 1.25
CA VAL A 55 6.32 1.17 2.50
C VAL A 55 5.17 0.21 2.84
N GLY A 56 4.18 0.10 1.96
CA GLY A 56 3.09 -0.85 2.14
C GLY A 56 2.06 -0.45 3.18
N ILE A 57 1.85 0.84 3.36
CA ILE A 57 0.78 1.35 4.23
C ILE A 57 -0.42 1.70 3.35
N PHE A 58 -1.60 1.24 3.75
CA PHE A 58 -2.86 1.63 3.11
C PHE A 58 -3.68 2.49 4.07
N TYR A 59 -4.72 3.11 3.56
CA TYR A 59 -5.63 3.88 4.41
C TYR A 59 -7.09 3.59 4.06
N LEU A 60 -7.95 3.80 5.03
CA LEU A 60 -9.39 3.67 4.87
C LEU A 60 -10.07 4.74 5.73
N PHE A 61 -11.32 5.01 5.40
CA PHE A 61 -12.11 5.99 6.13
C PHE A 61 -13.20 5.28 6.93
N THR A 62 -13.40 5.74 8.16
CA THR A 62 -14.54 5.31 8.97
C THR A 62 -15.26 6.53 9.50
N LEU A 63 -16.57 6.38 9.71
CA LEU A 63 -17.37 7.41 10.33
C LEU A 63 -17.51 7.09 11.81
N GLN A 64 -17.12 8.04 12.65
CA GLN A 64 -17.32 7.93 14.09
C GLN A 64 -18.80 8.25 14.40
N PRO A 65 -19.59 7.27 14.89
CA PRO A 65 -21.03 7.50 15.05
C PRO A 65 -21.37 8.61 16.04
N ASP A 66 -20.56 8.75 17.10
CA ASP A 66 -20.84 9.69 18.18
C ASP A 66 -20.59 11.14 17.78
N THR A 67 -19.57 11.37 16.95
CA THR A 67 -19.18 12.72 16.56
C THR A 67 -19.59 13.08 15.13
N GLN A 68 -20.01 12.09 14.37
CA GLN A 68 -20.29 12.23 12.93
C GLN A 68 -19.08 12.76 12.16
N THR A 69 -17.88 12.41 12.64
CA THR A 69 -16.63 12.84 12.05
C THR A 69 -15.98 11.68 11.29
N GLU A 70 -15.52 11.93 10.10
CA GLU A 70 -14.74 10.96 9.35
C GLU A 70 -13.33 10.88 9.90
N VAL A 71 -12.82 9.66 10.05
CA VAL A 71 -11.46 9.40 10.53
C VAL A 71 -10.70 8.61 9.49
N VAL A 72 -9.48 9.03 9.18
CA VAL A 72 -8.59 8.31 8.28
C VAL A 72 -7.74 7.35 9.10
N HIS A 73 -7.82 6.06 8.80
CA HIS A 73 -7.03 5.03 9.47
C HIS A 73 -5.94 4.53 8.54
N PHE A 74 -4.70 4.65 8.96
CA PHE A 74 -3.53 4.14 8.23
C PHE A 74 -3.09 2.82 8.86
N ALA A 75 -2.89 1.79 8.04
CA ALA A 75 -2.53 0.45 8.53
C ALA A 75 -1.55 -0.24 7.57
N ASP A 76 -0.83 -1.22 8.11
CA ASP A 76 0.19 -1.95 7.36
C ASP A 76 -0.10 -3.47 7.28
N ARG A 77 -1.38 -3.87 7.49
CA ARG A 77 -1.73 -5.30 7.43
C ARG A 77 -3.21 -5.50 7.20
N GLN A 78 -3.54 -6.62 6.58
CA GLN A 78 -4.92 -6.99 6.27
C GLN A 78 -5.82 -7.14 7.51
N SER A 79 -5.25 -7.48 8.67
CA SER A 79 -6.04 -7.64 9.88
C SER A 79 -6.67 -6.33 10.38
N ALA A 80 -6.27 -5.20 9.81
CA ALA A 80 -6.91 -3.91 10.12
C ALA A 80 -8.22 -3.68 9.37
N TYR A 81 -8.52 -4.49 8.34
CA TYR A 81 -9.81 -4.39 7.66
C TYR A 81 -10.91 -4.95 8.56
N GLU A 82 -12.09 -4.36 8.47
CA GLU A 82 -13.28 -4.90 9.09
C GLU A 82 -13.91 -5.95 8.17
N PHE A 83 -14.09 -7.15 8.70
CA PHE A 83 -14.68 -8.25 7.98
C PHE A 83 -16.04 -8.58 8.60
N GLY A 84 -16.88 -9.25 7.81
CA GLY A 84 -18.16 -9.74 8.30
C GLY A 84 -19.39 -9.09 7.70
N LYS A 85 -19.23 -7.98 6.99
CA LYS A 85 -20.36 -7.39 6.27
C LYS A 85 -20.61 -8.18 4.98
N THR A 86 -21.84 -8.63 4.78
CA THR A 86 -22.25 -9.35 3.57
C THR A 86 -23.16 -8.46 2.76
N LEU A 87 -22.81 -8.25 1.50
CA LEU A 87 -23.64 -7.48 0.58
C LEU A 87 -24.14 -8.41 -0.53
N PRO A 88 -25.43 -8.34 -0.87
CA PRO A 88 -25.94 -9.15 -1.97
C PRO A 88 -25.42 -8.65 -3.31
N LEU A 89 -25.16 -9.58 -4.22
CA LEU A 89 -24.81 -9.26 -5.60
C LEU A 89 -26.10 -9.27 -6.42
N ASN A 90 -26.48 -8.12 -6.94
CA ASN A 90 -27.70 -7.96 -7.72
C ASN A 90 -27.35 -7.87 -9.21
N SER A 91 -28.07 -8.66 -10.01
CA SER A 91 -27.95 -8.54 -11.46
C SER A 91 -28.66 -7.27 -11.93
N PRO A 92 -28.12 -6.58 -12.95
CA PRO A 92 -28.73 -5.34 -13.43
C PRO A 92 -30.00 -5.58 -14.27
N SER A 93 -30.87 -6.48 -13.84
CA SER A 93 -32.12 -6.76 -14.55
C SER A 93 -33.21 -5.71 -14.30
N GLY A 94 -32.98 -4.77 -13.43
CA GLY A 94 -33.85 -3.61 -13.24
C GLY A 94 -35.15 -3.84 -12.52
N MET A 95 -35.41 -5.05 -12.05
CA MET A 95 -36.75 -5.40 -11.56
C MET A 95 -36.86 -5.53 -10.04
N SER A 96 -35.80 -5.50 -9.29
CA SER A 96 -35.92 -5.54 -7.85
C SER A 96 -34.74 -4.86 -7.17
N ASP A 97 -34.96 -3.64 -6.81
CA ASP A 97 -34.09 -2.97 -5.89
C ASP A 97 -34.78 -3.10 -4.50
N GLY A 98 -34.32 -4.04 -3.73
CA GLY A 98 -34.92 -4.37 -2.43
C GLY A 98 -34.62 -3.37 -1.34
N CYS A 99 -34.29 -2.14 -1.66
CA CYS A 99 -33.98 -1.07 -0.70
C CYS A 99 -32.80 -1.36 0.23
N ALA A 100 -31.98 -2.35 -0.10
CA ALA A 100 -30.81 -2.70 0.68
C ALA A 100 -29.53 -2.36 -0.09
N GLU A 101 -28.46 -2.08 0.66
CA GLU A 101 -27.16 -1.93 0.03
C GLU A 101 -26.79 -3.18 -0.75
N SER A 102 -26.34 -3.02 -1.98
CA SER A 102 -26.01 -4.16 -2.83
C SER A 102 -24.85 -3.84 -3.75
N VAL A 103 -24.22 -4.88 -4.24
CA VAL A 103 -23.16 -4.78 -5.24
C VAL A 103 -23.73 -5.17 -6.60
N TRP A 104 -23.36 -4.45 -7.63
CA TRP A 104 -23.74 -4.78 -8.99
C TRP A 104 -22.56 -4.50 -9.93
N GLY A 105 -22.64 -4.98 -11.13
CA GLY A 105 -21.61 -4.75 -12.14
C GLY A 105 -20.26 -5.36 -11.77
N LEU A 106 -20.29 -6.49 -11.05
CA LEU A 106 -19.05 -7.15 -10.66
C LEU A 106 -18.26 -7.57 -11.90
N SER A 107 -17.04 -7.10 -11.99
CA SER A 107 -16.11 -7.50 -13.04
C SER A 107 -14.82 -7.98 -12.42
N VAL A 108 -14.28 -9.07 -12.95
CA VAL A 108 -13.02 -9.62 -12.46
C VAL A 108 -12.05 -9.69 -13.63
N ARG A 109 -10.89 -9.13 -13.46
CA ARG A 109 -9.84 -9.13 -14.47
C ARG A 109 -8.60 -9.80 -13.89
N HIS A 110 -8.08 -10.77 -14.61
CA HIS A 110 -6.87 -11.48 -14.20
C HIS A 110 -5.70 -11.08 -15.10
N ASN A 111 -4.61 -10.69 -14.48
CA ASN A 111 -3.36 -10.35 -15.16
C ASN A 111 -2.30 -11.40 -14.80
N VAL A 112 -1.35 -11.60 -15.70
CA VAL A 112 -0.20 -12.46 -15.40
C VAL A 112 0.75 -11.65 -14.52
N ALA A 113 1.21 -12.26 -13.44
CA ALA A 113 2.18 -11.66 -12.54
C ALA A 113 3.46 -12.50 -12.51
N GLU A 114 4.55 -11.86 -12.15
CA GLU A 114 5.86 -12.51 -12.09
C GLU A 114 5.92 -13.49 -10.91
N ALA A 115 6.65 -14.58 -11.08
CA ALA A 115 6.85 -15.58 -10.04
C ALA A 115 7.96 -15.17 -9.05
N GLY A 116 8.83 -14.25 -9.44
CA GLY A 116 9.90 -13.80 -8.57
C GLY A 116 10.38 -12.41 -8.92
N VAL A 117 10.87 -11.72 -7.91
CA VAL A 117 11.41 -10.36 -8.07
C VAL A 117 12.82 -10.32 -7.46
N THR A 118 13.75 -9.72 -8.18
CA THR A 118 15.08 -9.40 -7.68
C THR A 118 15.28 -7.89 -7.80
N ALA A 119 15.67 -7.26 -6.71
CA ALA A 119 15.90 -5.82 -6.68
C ALA A 119 17.39 -5.55 -6.44
N ARG A 120 17.90 -4.53 -7.09
CA ARG A 120 19.28 -4.08 -6.89
C ARG A 120 19.28 -2.58 -6.65
N ASP A 121 20.19 -2.15 -5.78
CA ASP A 121 20.32 -0.76 -5.43
C ASP A 121 21.81 -0.37 -5.44
N TYR A 122 22.06 0.92 -5.28
CA TYR A 122 23.41 1.48 -5.28
C TYR A 122 23.54 2.49 -4.15
N ASN A 123 24.54 2.27 -3.31
CA ASN A 123 24.91 3.23 -2.27
C ASN A 123 26.20 3.93 -2.66
N HIS A 124 26.10 5.23 -2.95
CA HIS A 124 27.27 6.02 -3.35
C HIS A 124 28.32 6.13 -2.25
N ARG A 125 27.95 5.93 -0.99
CA ARG A 125 28.89 5.99 0.14
C ARG A 125 29.71 4.70 0.28
N GLU A 126 29.20 3.61 -0.28
CA GLU A 126 29.86 2.30 -0.31
C GLU A 126 29.74 1.70 -1.70
N ALA A 127 30.34 2.40 -2.66
CA ALA A 127 30.12 2.12 -4.09
C ALA A 127 30.54 0.70 -4.51
N GLN A 128 31.45 0.07 -3.78
CA GLN A 128 31.90 -1.28 -4.10
C GLN A 128 30.99 -2.37 -3.52
N LYS A 129 30.09 -2.00 -2.63
CA LYS A 129 29.19 -2.96 -2.00
C LYS A 129 28.02 -3.28 -2.92
N VAL A 130 27.83 -4.55 -3.22
CA VAL A 130 26.71 -4.98 -4.05
C VAL A 130 25.47 -5.05 -3.15
N LEU A 131 24.50 -4.17 -3.42
CA LEU A 131 23.23 -4.16 -2.73
C LEU A 131 22.19 -4.82 -3.62
N GLN A 132 22.09 -6.13 -3.54
CA GLN A 132 21.13 -6.90 -4.32
C GLN A 132 20.34 -7.79 -3.38
N SER A 133 19.03 -7.78 -3.57
CA SER A 133 18.17 -8.66 -2.80
C SER A 133 18.35 -10.11 -3.21
N ALA A 134 18.05 -11.02 -2.32
CA ALA A 134 17.75 -12.39 -2.72
C ALA A 134 16.50 -12.37 -3.60
N ARG A 135 16.31 -13.42 -4.39
CA ARG A 135 15.09 -13.56 -5.18
C ARG A 135 13.90 -13.71 -4.22
N ALA A 136 12.98 -12.77 -4.30
CA ALA A 136 11.72 -12.88 -3.58
C ALA A 136 10.81 -13.83 -4.37
N ASP A 137 10.50 -14.96 -3.78
CA ASP A 137 9.68 -15.99 -4.42
C ASP A 137 8.36 -16.09 -3.67
N MET A 138 7.30 -15.71 -4.32
CA MET A 138 5.94 -15.69 -3.75
C MET A 138 5.00 -16.64 -4.49
N THR A 139 5.55 -17.68 -5.11
CA THR A 139 4.75 -18.63 -5.86
C THR A 139 3.87 -19.52 -4.97
N ARG A 140 4.07 -19.51 -3.67
CA ARG A 140 3.27 -20.27 -2.72
C ARG A 140 1.97 -19.54 -2.38
N GLY A 141 0.96 -20.29 -2.07
CA GLY A 141 -0.34 -19.74 -1.72
C GLY A 141 -1.10 -19.29 -2.96
N ASP A 142 -1.67 -18.12 -2.91
CA ASP A 142 -2.56 -17.62 -3.98
C ASP A 142 -1.85 -17.42 -5.32
N GLY A 143 -0.53 -17.29 -5.30
CA GLY A 143 0.24 -17.12 -6.53
C GLY A 143 0.67 -18.40 -7.21
N GLU A 144 0.43 -19.55 -6.58
CA GLU A 144 0.90 -20.83 -7.11
C GLU A 144 0.16 -21.20 -8.39
N GLY A 145 0.90 -21.44 -9.46
CA GLY A 145 0.36 -21.87 -10.74
C GLY A 145 -0.14 -20.76 -11.64
N ILE A 146 -0.19 -19.51 -11.17
CA ILE A 146 -0.69 -18.38 -11.96
C ILE A 146 0.35 -17.26 -12.12
N THR A 147 1.56 -17.46 -11.61
CA THR A 147 2.66 -16.53 -11.79
C THR A 147 3.69 -17.12 -12.74
N TYR A 148 4.42 -16.27 -13.47
CA TYR A 148 5.36 -16.73 -14.48
C TYR A 148 6.55 -15.80 -14.61
N GLY A 149 7.75 -16.39 -14.67
CA GLY A 149 8.96 -15.64 -14.98
C GLY A 149 9.52 -14.86 -13.81
N GLU A 150 10.48 -14.04 -14.11
CA GLU A 150 11.17 -13.21 -13.12
C GLU A 150 11.29 -11.78 -13.62
N VAL A 151 11.28 -10.84 -12.69
CA VAL A 151 11.50 -9.44 -12.98
C VAL A 151 12.69 -8.94 -12.16
N TYR A 152 13.49 -8.10 -12.78
CA TYR A 152 14.64 -7.46 -12.15
C TYR A 152 14.41 -5.96 -12.11
N HIS A 153 14.52 -5.40 -10.91
CA HIS A 153 14.38 -3.96 -10.73
C HIS A 153 15.68 -3.34 -10.21
N TYR A 154 16.12 -2.30 -10.87
CA TYR A 154 17.14 -1.42 -10.32
C TYR A 154 16.42 -0.19 -9.78
N LYS A 155 16.27 -0.15 -8.45
CA LYS A 155 15.55 0.95 -7.78
C LYS A 155 16.36 1.42 -6.57
N PRO A 156 16.86 2.64 -6.58
CA PRO A 156 17.67 3.14 -5.47
C PRO A 156 16.78 3.55 -4.28
N ARG A 157 16.29 2.56 -3.56
CA ARG A 157 15.40 2.76 -2.41
C ARG A 157 16.09 2.57 -1.07
N HIS A 158 17.33 2.09 -1.07
CA HIS A 158 18.01 1.73 0.17
C HIS A 158 18.67 2.91 0.89
N ARG A 159 18.42 4.12 0.44
CA ARG A 159 18.98 5.33 1.04
C ARG A 159 18.35 5.72 2.37
N ASP A 160 17.65 4.79 3.00
CA ASP A 160 16.59 5.22 3.87
C ASP A 160 16.79 4.85 5.31
N THR A 161 18.02 4.66 5.73
CA THR A 161 18.26 4.33 7.12
C THR A 161 18.93 5.48 7.89
N GLY A 162 18.43 6.69 7.63
CA GLY A 162 18.92 7.87 8.32
C GLY A 162 20.31 8.29 7.86
N ASP A 163 21.01 9.00 8.70
CA ASP A 163 22.26 9.64 8.34
C ASP A 163 23.51 8.74 8.48
N LYS A 164 23.37 7.54 9.04
CA LYS A 164 24.54 6.80 9.48
C LYS A 164 24.64 5.37 9.03
N ILE A 165 23.57 4.79 8.54
CA ILE A 165 23.51 3.34 8.38
C ILE A 165 23.48 2.97 6.91
N ALA A 166 24.43 2.12 6.52
CA ALA A 166 24.41 1.54 5.19
C ALA A 166 23.21 0.60 5.06
N PRO A 167 22.51 0.63 3.93
CA PRO A 167 21.41 -0.31 3.71
C PRO A 167 21.89 -1.75 3.81
N THR A 168 21.05 -2.60 4.35
CA THR A 168 21.37 -4.02 4.52
C THR A 168 20.68 -4.86 3.46
N ALA A 169 21.18 -6.08 3.28
CA ALA A 169 20.53 -7.04 2.39
C ALA A 169 19.10 -7.35 2.88
N GLU A 170 18.88 -7.31 4.19
CA GLU A 170 17.55 -7.52 4.77
C GLU A 170 16.56 -6.44 4.32
N THR A 171 16.99 -5.19 4.27
CA THR A 171 16.16 -4.11 3.76
C THR A 171 15.84 -4.32 2.28
N ALA A 172 16.82 -4.75 1.49
CA ALA A 172 16.61 -5.05 0.09
C ALA A 172 15.60 -6.17 -0.11
N ASN A 173 15.70 -7.22 0.71
CA ASN A 173 14.75 -8.34 0.66
C ASN A 173 13.33 -7.90 1.00
N PHE A 174 13.19 -7.06 2.02
CA PHE A 174 11.88 -6.54 2.40
C PHE A 174 11.26 -5.75 1.25
N LEU A 175 12.02 -4.86 0.63
CA LEU A 175 11.50 -4.02 -0.45
C LEU A 175 11.15 -4.84 -1.69
N ALA A 176 11.96 -5.87 -2.00
CA ALA A 176 11.66 -6.76 -3.11
C ALA A 176 10.37 -7.55 -2.86
N ARG A 177 10.18 -8.03 -1.64
CA ARG A 177 8.93 -8.71 -1.26
C ARG A 177 7.74 -7.79 -1.40
N LEU A 178 7.85 -6.57 -0.90
CA LEU A 178 6.75 -5.60 -0.96
C LEU A 178 6.36 -5.29 -2.41
N ASP A 179 7.34 -5.09 -3.28
CA ASP A 179 7.05 -4.88 -4.70
C ASP A 179 6.34 -6.11 -5.30
N HIS A 180 6.79 -7.30 -4.95
CA HIS A 180 6.20 -8.53 -5.48
C HIS A 180 4.76 -8.72 -4.96
N GLU A 181 4.54 -8.46 -3.67
CA GLU A 181 3.20 -8.53 -3.08
C GLU A 181 2.24 -7.56 -3.76
N ARG A 182 2.75 -6.37 -4.15
CA ARG A 182 1.95 -5.42 -4.90
C ARG A 182 1.57 -5.96 -6.29
N PHE A 183 2.51 -6.58 -7.00
CA PHE A 183 2.21 -7.20 -8.28
C PHE A 183 1.16 -8.30 -8.15
N LEU A 184 1.27 -9.12 -7.11
CA LEU A 184 0.27 -10.17 -6.87
C LEU A 184 -1.10 -9.58 -6.56
N ALA A 185 -1.14 -8.48 -5.80
CA ALA A 185 -2.41 -7.80 -5.53
C ALA A 185 -3.05 -7.24 -6.81
N GLU A 186 -2.23 -6.81 -7.76
CA GLU A 186 -2.71 -6.29 -9.04
C GLU A 186 -3.05 -7.39 -10.05
N GLN A 187 -2.72 -8.64 -9.74
CA GLN A 187 -3.01 -9.77 -10.64
C GLN A 187 -4.51 -9.96 -10.85
N THR A 188 -5.29 -9.77 -9.80
CA THR A 188 -6.75 -9.88 -9.90
C THR A 188 -7.37 -8.54 -9.50
N LEU A 189 -8.00 -7.88 -10.46
CA LEU A 189 -8.70 -6.62 -10.23
C LEU A 189 -10.20 -6.91 -10.21
N ILE A 190 -10.88 -6.43 -9.15
CA ILE A 190 -12.33 -6.62 -8.97
C ILE A 190 -12.97 -5.24 -8.96
N GLY A 191 -13.90 -5.03 -9.86
CA GLY A 191 -14.68 -3.80 -9.92
C GLY A 191 -16.09 -4.02 -9.43
N UNK A 192 -16.70 -3.16 -8.73
CA UNK A 192 -17.94 -3.35 -8.24
C UNK A 192 -18.59 -2.03 -8.16
N UNK A 193 -19.65 -1.95 -8.15
CA UNK A 193 -20.34 -0.91 -7.99
C UNK A 193 -21.12 -1.08 -6.79
N UNK A 194 -21.18 -0.41 -6.29
CA UNK A 194 -21.83 -0.48 -5.19
C UNK A 194 -22.93 0.39 -5.37
N UNK A 195 -23.60 0.22 -5.23
CA UNK A 195 -24.60 0.80 -5.20
C UNK A 195 -24.93 1.14 -3.97
N HIS A 196 -24.68 2.10 -3.48
CA HIS A 196 -25.09 2.66 -2.19
C HIS A 196 -26.29 3.58 -2.40
N ARG A 197 -27.35 3.29 -1.72
CA ARG A 197 -28.53 4.18 -1.76
C ARG A 197 -28.36 5.24 -0.67
N GLN A 198 -28.34 6.48 -1.08
CA GLN A 198 -28.42 7.57 -0.11
C GLN A 198 -29.82 7.56 0.55
N PRO A 199 -29.93 7.86 1.84
CA PRO A 199 -31.21 7.88 2.54
C PRO A 199 -32.14 8.98 2.04
#